data_652f3501d8f1d57b3d1197b10bdff839
#
_entry.id   652f3501d8f1d57b3d1197b10bdff839
#
_cell.length_a   1.000
_cell.length_b   1.000
_cell.length_c   1.000
_cell.angle_alpha   90.00
_cell.angle_beta   90.00
_cell.angle_gamma   90.00
#
_symmetry.space_group_name_H-M   'P 1'
#
loop_
_entity.id
_entity.type
_entity.pdbx_description
1 polymer ?
#
loop_
_entity_poly.entity_id
_entity_poly.type
_entity_poly.pdbx_seq_one_letter_code
_entity_poly.pdbx_strand_id
1 'polypeptide(L)'
;MFDVLSKAMKRWRARLALPEGDLLRDVAYRRLWSSIVISSFGGQVTMLAFPLTAAVLLHASPTQMGLLTAMEIAPFVLFSLPVGVWLDRVRKLPVYLAGEIMVSLVVASVPLAWWLGWLSMSWLYVCAFGLGTIFTTAGSAAQIVLTQVVARERLVEAHAKNALATSGAEVAGPAAAGALIKLVGAPLALLVDAVLVLVSAAILRGIVVNEAPAQRPAGHFMRDLRQGVRFVSRHRLLIALALAVGVWQMCNNAAGVVQILFATRTLGLSEQAVGLSYMGMGVGTIVASVYGSRLSRRIGPGPCLVLGFAVCGVGWLLLACAPANALGVAAFALMLMLFSAGAVLVFINFLSLRQAVTPAPLLGRMTSTMRWLILIPAGPGALAGGWLGEHFGLRSALAFAGGSALLLALAAWRAPVIREVRSLPQPEREHDWLGAEADVRVPSPAAEPIA
;
A
#
# COMPACT_ATOMS: atom_id res chain seq x y z
N MET A 1 1.80 -17.52 -49.32
CA MET A 1 1.16 -16.70 -48.26
C MET A 1 0.96 -17.48 -46.96
N PHE A 2 0.42 -18.69 -46.97
CA PHE A 2 0.23 -19.56 -45.79
C PHE A 2 1.53 -19.93 -45.04
N ASP A 3 2.62 -20.16 -45.78
CA ASP A 3 3.91 -20.56 -45.18
C ASP A 3 4.63 -19.40 -44.48
N VAL A 4 4.46 -18.18 -44.96
CA VAL A 4 5.01 -16.97 -44.33
C VAL A 4 4.26 -16.63 -43.06
N LEU A 5 2.93 -16.77 -43.04
CA LEU A 5 2.09 -16.59 -41.84
C LEU A 5 2.37 -17.67 -40.80
N SER A 6 2.58 -18.93 -41.19
CA SER A 6 2.97 -20.04 -40.31
C SER A 6 4.35 -19.80 -39.67
N LYS A 7 5.34 -19.34 -40.43
CA LYS A 7 6.68 -19.01 -39.94
C LYS A 7 6.66 -17.76 -39.05
N ALA A 8 5.86 -16.75 -39.40
CA ALA A 8 5.68 -15.57 -38.53
C ALA A 8 5.00 -15.93 -37.22
N MET A 9 3.96 -16.77 -37.25
CA MET A 9 3.26 -17.25 -36.08
C MET A 9 4.14 -18.16 -35.17
N LYS A 10 4.99 -19.02 -35.80
CA LYS A 10 6.00 -19.80 -35.04
C LYS A 10 7.07 -18.90 -34.39
N ARG A 11 7.55 -17.89 -35.10
CA ARG A 11 8.48 -16.89 -34.53
C ARG A 11 7.85 -16.06 -33.41
N TRP A 12 6.57 -15.70 -33.55
CA TRP A 12 5.81 -15.01 -32.50
C TRP A 12 5.58 -15.91 -31.27
N ARG A 13 5.20 -17.17 -31.47
CA ARG A 13 5.09 -18.16 -30.39
C ARG A 13 6.43 -18.44 -29.71
N ALA A 14 7.54 -18.49 -30.47
CA ALA A 14 8.88 -18.68 -29.89
C ALA A 14 9.34 -17.45 -29.10
N ARG A 15 8.94 -16.23 -29.49
CA ARG A 15 9.20 -15.00 -28.73
C ARG A 15 8.34 -14.86 -27.48
N LEU A 16 7.16 -15.48 -27.47
CA LEU A 16 6.24 -15.53 -26.32
C LEU A 16 6.48 -16.76 -25.45
N ALA A 17 7.31 -17.72 -25.90
CA ALA A 17 7.68 -18.87 -25.09
C ALA A 17 8.51 -18.41 -23.88
N LEU A 18 7.99 -18.70 -22.71
CA LEU A 18 8.69 -18.42 -21.45
C LEU A 18 10.05 -19.14 -21.46
N PRO A 19 11.13 -18.49 -21.02
CA PRO A 19 12.45 -19.11 -20.89
C PRO A 19 12.40 -20.44 -20.13
N GLU A 20 13.34 -21.35 -20.44
CA GLU A 20 13.49 -22.56 -19.65
C GLU A 20 13.88 -22.18 -18.23
N GLY A 21 13.05 -22.55 -17.23
CA GLY A 21 13.23 -22.15 -15.83
C GLY A 21 12.45 -20.93 -15.39
N ASP A 22 11.64 -20.26 -16.25
CA ASP A 22 10.78 -19.17 -15.82
C ASP A 22 9.75 -19.63 -14.78
N LEU A 23 9.55 -18.82 -13.72
CA LEU A 23 8.64 -19.14 -12.61
C LEU A 23 7.19 -19.32 -13.06
N LEU A 24 6.76 -18.65 -14.13
CA LEU A 24 5.41 -18.77 -14.68
C LEU A 24 5.13 -20.14 -15.36
N ARG A 25 6.14 -20.99 -15.53
CA ARG A 25 5.94 -22.39 -15.95
C ARG A 25 5.42 -23.27 -14.82
N ASP A 26 5.71 -22.91 -13.56
CA ASP A 26 5.09 -23.55 -12.41
C ASP A 26 3.60 -23.23 -12.38
N VAL A 27 2.77 -24.27 -12.30
CA VAL A 27 1.31 -24.14 -12.36
C VAL A 27 0.76 -23.42 -11.13
N ALA A 28 1.31 -23.69 -9.95
CA ALA A 28 0.84 -23.08 -8.70
C ALA A 28 1.19 -21.59 -8.68
N TYR A 29 2.44 -21.23 -9.05
CA TYR A 29 2.84 -19.83 -9.13
C TYR A 29 2.12 -19.09 -10.25
N ARG A 30 1.92 -19.68 -11.41
CA ARG A 30 1.17 -19.05 -12.52
C ARG A 30 -0.25 -18.74 -12.12
N ARG A 31 -0.95 -19.64 -11.39
CA ARG A 31 -2.28 -19.37 -10.85
C ARG A 31 -2.26 -18.23 -9.85
N LEU A 32 -1.30 -18.24 -8.92
CA LEU A 32 -1.14 -17.15 -7.96
C LEU A 32 -0.87 -15.83 -8.65
N TRP A 33 0.04 -15.79 -9.61
CA TRP A 33 0.37 -14.57 -10.36
C TRP A 33 -0.81 -14.06 -11.19
N SER A 34 -1.53 -14.95 -11.88
CA SER A 34 -2.74 -14.57 -12.64
C SER A 34 -3.83 -14.01 -11.73
N SER A 35 -4.02 -14.60 -10.56
CA SER A 35 -4.93 -14.08 -9.54
C SER A 35 -4.53 -12.66 -9.11
N ILE A 36 -3.24 -12.44 -8.80
CA ILE A 36 -2.72 -11.10 -8.43
C ILE A 36 -2.95 -10.08 -9.55
N VAL A 37 -2.69 -10.43 -10.81
CA VAL A 37 -2.94 -9.53 -11.95
C VAL A 37 -4.42 -9.14 -12.00
N ILE A 38 -5.31 -10.12 -11.97
CA ILE A 38 -6.76 -9.90 -12.10
C ILE A 38 -7.29 -9.07 -10.93
N SER A 39 -6.97 -9.44 -9.68
CA SER A 39 -7.43 -8.69 -8.50
C SER A 39 -6.79 -7.30 -8.42
N SER A 40 -5.56 -7.10 -8.92
CA SER A 40 -4.96 -5.77 -8.98
C SER A 40 -5.69 -4.85 -9.94
N PHE A 41 -6.10 -5.32 -11.11
CA PHE A 41 -6.90 -4.52 -12.04
C PHE A 41 -8.29 -4.23 -11.47
N GLY A 42 -8.95 -5.22 -10.86
CA GLY A 42 -10.22 -5.03 -10.16
C GLY A 42 -10.11 -3.99 -9.06
N GLY A 43 -9.09 -4.10 -8.21
CA GLY A 43 -8.84 -3.15 -7.12
C GLY A 43 -8.66 -1.70 -7.59
N GLN A 44 -8.13 -1.46 -8.83
CA GLN A 44 -8.08 -0.10 -9.40
C GLN A 44 -9.47 0.45 -9.72
N VAL A 45 -10.41 -0.43 -10.10
CA VAL A 45 -11.81 -0.02 -10.30
C VAL A 45 -12.43 0.38 -8.97
N THR A 46 -12.30 -0.45 -7.93
CA THR A 46 -12.82 -0.12 -6.59
C THR A 46 -12.16 1.11 -5.99
N MET A 47 -10.84 1.28 -6.13
CA MET A 47 -10.10 2.46 -5.67
C MET A 47 -10.69 3.78 -6.21
N LEU A 48 -11.20 3.77 -7.44
CA LEU A 48 -11.78 4.95 -8.07
C LEU A 48 -13.30 5.01 -7.92
N ALA A 49 -14.02 3.90 -8.17
CA ALA A 49 -15.47 3.85 -8.18
C ALA A 49 -16.09 4.01 -6.79
N PHE A 50 -15.45 3.47 -5.75
CA PHE A 50 -15.97 3.50 -4.39
C PHE A 50 -16.06 4.94 -3.83
N PRO A 51 -14.99 5.76 -3.82
CA PRO A 51 -15.08 7.15 -3.39
C PRO A 51 -15.89 8.03 -4.38
N LEU A 52 -15.90 7.73 -5.68
CA LEU A 52 -16.75 8.45 -6.65
C LEU A 52 -18.24 8.16 -6.40
N THR A 53 -18.61 6.94 -6.02
CA THR A 53 -20.00 6.62 -5.61
C THR A 53 -20.42 7.48 -4.42
N ALA A 54 -19.56 7.64 -3.42
CA ALA A 54 -19.83 8.52 -2.28
C ALA A 54 -19.91 10.00 -2.69
N ALA A 55 -18.91 10.48 -3.46
CA ALA A 55 -18.75 11.89 -3.79
C ALA A 55 -19.81 12.41 -4.78
N VAL A 56 -20.13 11.62 -5.82
CA VAL A 56 -20.99 12.03 -6.93
C VAL A 56 -22.41 11.55 -6.74
N LEU A 57 -22.62 10.28 -6.42
CA LEU A 57 -23.98 9.72 -6.32
C LEU A 57 -24.66 10.07 -5.00
N LEU A 58 -23.94 9.94 -3.87
CA LEU A 58 -24.49 10.25 -2.55
C LEU A 58 -24.25 11.68 -2.10
N HIS A 59 -23.59 12.49 -2.91
CA HIS A 59 -23.24 13.89 -2.58
C HIS A 59 -22.57 14.04 -1.21
N ALA A 60 -21.71 13.08 -0.87
CA ALA A 60 -21.06 12.99 0.44
C ALA A 60 -20.34 14.28 0.81
N SER A 61 -20.53 14.76 2.04
CA SER A 61 -19.78 15.91 2.57
C SER A 61 -18.29 15.56 2.74
N PRO A 62 -17.40 16.56 2.82
CA PRO A 62 -15.98 16.32 3.10
C PRO A 62 -15.74 15.52 4.38
N THR A 63 -16.50 15.80 5.46
CA THR A 63 -16.43 15.04 6.71
C THR A 63 -16.87 13.59 6.53
N GLN A 64 -17.91 13.34 5.73
CA GLN A 64 -18.34 11.98 5.41
C GLN A 64 -17.27 11.21 4.63
N MET A 65 -16.58 11.86 3.70
CA MET A 65 -15.44 11.26 2.98
C MET A 65 -14.27 10.97 3.93
N GLY A 66 -14.01 11.87 4.89
CA GLY A 66 -13.02 11.65 5.94
C GLY A 66 -13.33 10.43 6.79
N LEU A 67 -14.59 10.28 7.19
CA LEU A 67 -15.05 9.13 7.96
C LEU A 67 -14.96 7.83 7.13
N LEU A 68 -15.29 7.89 5.82
CA LEU A 68 -15.17 6.75 4.91
C LEU A 68 -13.73 6.20 4.87
N THR A 69 -12.76 7.09 4.67
CA THR A 69 -11.34 6.71 4.66
C THR A 69 -10.87 6.25 6.05
N ALA A 70 -11.33 6.87 7.13
CA ALA A 70 -11.00 6.45 8.47
C ALA A 70 -11.55 5.03 8.78
N MET A 71 -12.76 4.69 8.30
CA MET A 71 -13.34 3.36 8.42
C MET A 71 -12.54 2.30 7.64
N GLU A 72 -11.97 2.65 6.50
CA GLU A 72 -11.11 1.75 5.73
C GLU A 72 -9.77 1.46 6.46
N ILE A 73 -9.19 2.48 7.11
CA ILE A 73 -7.91 2.37 7.81
C ILE A 73 -8.04 1.76 9.20
N ALA A 74 -9.15 2.01 9.91
CA ALA A 74 -9.36 1.60 11.29
C ALA A 74 -9.14 0.09 11.55
N PRO A 75 -9.61 -0.84 10.69
CA PRO A 75 -9.35 -2.27 10.88
C PRO A 75 -7.89 -2.64 10.87
N PHE A 76 -7.08 -1.93 10.07
CA PHE A 76 -5.64 -2.17 10.07
C PHE A 76 -5.01 -1.85 11.43
N VAL A 77 -5.38 -0.73 12.03
CA VAL A 77 -4.87 -0.33 13.36
C VAL A 77 -5.37 -1.28 14.45
N LEU A 78 -6.65 -1.69 14.37
CA LEU A 78 -7.30 -2.53 15.38
C LEU A 78 -6.88 -4.00 15.28
N PHE A 79 -6.78 -4.54 14.07
CA PHE A 79 -6.70 -5.99 13.85
C PHE A 79 -5.35 -6.48 13.32
N SER A 80 -4.44 -5.60 12.85
CA SER A 80 -3.15 -6.06 12.30
C SER A 80 -2.34 -6.92 13.26
N LEU A 81 -2.41 -6.60 14.55
CA LEU A 81 -1.69 -7.33 15.58
C LEU A 81 -2.36 -8.68 15.92
N PRO A 82 -3.67 -8.76 16.26
CA PRO A 82 -4.34 -10.03 16.53
C PRO A 82 -4.40 -10.95 15.32
N VAL A 83 -4.53 -10.40 14.12
CA VAL A 83 -4.55 -11.16 12.87
C VAL A 83 -3.25 -11.93 12.64
N GLY A 84 -2.09 -11.34 12.95
CA GLY A 84 -0.81 -12.04 12.85
C GLY A 84 -0.78 -13.33 13.67
N VAL A 85 -1.19 -13.23 14.95
CA VAL A 85 -1.25 -14.40 15.86
C VAL A 85 -2.29 -15.42 15.41
N TRP A 86 -3.42 -14.97 14.91
CA TRP A 86 -4.47 -15.85 14.40
C TRP A 86 -4.01 -16.59 13.14
N LEU A 87 -3.35 -15.90 12.21
CA LEU A 87 -2.81 -16.50 11.00
C LEU A 87 -1.78 -17.58 11.28
N ASP A 88 -0.99 -17.46 12.34
CA ASP A 88 -0.03 -18.51 12.71
C ASP A 88 -0.71 -19.85 13.01
N ARG A 89 -1.99 -19.85 13.38
CA ARG A 89 -2.76 -21.03 13.80
C ARG A 89 -3.65 -21.65 12.73
N VAL A 90 -3.90 -20.92 11.63
CA VAL A 90 -4.82 -21.34 10.57
C VAL A 90 -4.08 -21.56 9.25
N ARG A 91 -4.70 -22.29 8.33
CA ARG A 91 -4.20 -22.45 6.96
C ARG A 91 -4.36 -21.13 6.21
N LYS A 92 -3.30 -20.69 5.53
CA LYS A 92 -3.22 -19.35 4.93
C LYS A 92 -3.96 -19.28 3.60
N LEU A 93 -3.87 -20.31 2.76
CA LEU A 93 -4.54 -20.33 1.45
C LEU A 93 -6.07 -20.27 1.58
N PRO A 94 -6.75 -21.01 2.48
CA PRO A 94 -8.18 -20.82 2.73
C PRO A 94 -8.56 -19.42 3.22
N VAL A 95 -7.73 -18.79 4.07
CA VAL A 95 -7.95 -17.41 4.53
C VAL A 95 -7.83 -16.43 3.37
N TYR A 96 -6.81 -16.56 2.53
CA TYR A 96 -6.65 -15.74 1.34
C TYR A 96 -7.85 -15.90 0.38
N LEU A 97 -8.24 -17.15 0.09
CA LEU A 97 -9.39 -17.45 -0.77
C LEU A 97 -10.70 -16.89 -0.20
N ALA A 98 -10.95 -17.09 1.09
CA ALA A 98 -12.12 -16.52 1.76
C ALA A 98 -12.12 -14.99 1.69
N GLY A 99 -10.95 -14.36 1.83
CA GLY A 99 -10.78 -12.92 1.68
C GLY A 99 -11.17 -12.42 0.30
N GLU A 100 -10.70 -13.04 -0.77
CA GLU A 100 -11.08 -12.68 -2.15
C GLU A 100 -12.62 -12.80 -2.34
N ILE A 101 -13.23 -13.89 -1.87
CA ILE A 101 -14.70 -14.06 -1.94
C ILE A 101 -15.41 -12.96 -1.14
N MET A 102 -14.94 -12.64 0.06
CA MET A 102 -15.55 -11.60 0.89
C MET A 102 -15.38 -10.20 0.28
N VAL A 103 -14.23 -9.87 -0.34
CA VAL A 103 -14.07 -8.63 -1.12
C VAL A 103 -15.12 -8.56 -2.21
N SER A 104 -15.27 -9.63 -3.01
CA SER A 104 -16.28 -9.69 -4.08
C SER A 104 -17.69 -9.44 -3.54
N LEU A 105 -18.07 -10.07 -2.43
CA LEU A 105 -19.39 -9.91 -1.82
C LEU A 105 -19.62 -8.48 -1.29
N VAL A 106 -18.64 -7.92 -0.58
CA VAL A 106 -18.73 -6.55 -0.04
C VAL A 106 -18.81 -5.54 -1.16
N VAL A 107 -17.97 -5.66 -2.20
CA VAL A 107 -17.98 -4.75 -3.35
C VAL A 107 -19.29 -4.88 -4.14
N ALA A 108 -19.78 -6.11 -4.38
CA ALA A 108 -21.05 -6.35 -5.07
C ALA A 108 -22.27 -5.87 -4.28
N SER A 109 -22.18 -5.76 -2.96
CA SER A 109 -23.28 -5.25 -2.13
C SER A 109 -23.59 -3.77 -2.40
N VAL A 110 -22.63 -2.98 -2.89
CA VAL A 110 -22.81 -1.56 -3.20
C VAL A 110 -23.76 -1.35 -4.39
N PRO A 111 -23.53 -1.94 -5.58
CA PRO A 111 -24.47 -1.84 -6.69
C PRO A 111 -25.81 -2.50 -6.38
N LEU A 112 -25.84 -3.56 -5.56
CA LEU A 112 -27.08 -4.17 -5.12
C LEU A 112 -27.91 -3.22 -4.25
N ALA A 113 -27.29 -2.59 -3.26
CA ALA A 113 -27.93 -1.60 -2.40
C ALA A 113 -28.43 -0.39 -3.20
N TRP A 114 -27.68 0.03 -4.22
CA TRP A 114 -28.08 1.10 -5.14
C TRP A 114 -29.31 0.71 -5.95
N TRP A 115 -29.32 -0.49 -6.51
CA TRP A 115 -30.44 -0.99 -7.31
C TRP A 115 -31.72 -1.14 -6.48
N LEU A 116 -31.59 -1.54 -5.21
CA LEU A 116 -32.70 -1.65 -4.27
C LEU A 116 -33.15 -0.29 -3.67
N GLY A 117 -32.45 0.80 -3.96
CA GLY A 117 -32.81 2.15 -3.52
C GLY A 117 -32.48 2.47 -2.05
N TRP A 118 -31.64 1.67 -1.38
CA TRP A 118 -31.25 1.87 0.04
C TRP A 118 -29.76 2.14 0.25
N LEU A 119 -29.02 2.41 -0.84
CA LEU A 119 -27.62 2.82 -0.73
C LEU A 119 -27.50 4.12 0.07
N SER A 120 -26.69 4.10 1.10
CA SER A 120 -26.45 5.22 2.01
C SER A 120 -24.97 5.31 2.39
N MET A 121 -24.56 6.47 2.94
CA MET A 121 -23.19 6.64 3.48
C MET A 121 -22.92 5.63 4.61
N SER A 122 -23.91 5.32 5.45
CA SER A 122 -23.77 4.31 6.51
C SER A 122 -23.43 2.93 5.95
N TRP A 123 -24.03 2.54 4.82
CA TRP A 123 -23.69 1.29 4.15
C TRP A 123 -22.24 1.31 3.61
N LEU A 124 -21.84 2.41 3.00
CA LEU A 124 -20.45 2.56 2.52
C LEU A 124 -19.44 2.51 3.66
N TYR A 125 -19.76 3.04 4.86
CA TYR A 125 -18.87 2.91 6.02
C TYR A 125 -18.70 1.46 6.46
N VAL A 126 -19.79 0.67 6.46
CA VAL A 126 -19.72 -0.77 6.76
C VAL A 126 -18.88 -1.49 5.70
N CYS A 127 -19.07 -1.18 4.42
CA CYS A 127 -18.27 -1.75 3.34
C CYS A 127 -16.80 -1.38 3.47
N ALA A 128 -16.47 -0.11 3.75
CA ALA A 128 -15.09 0.37 3.93
C ALA A 128 -14.40 -0.35 5.09
N PHE A 129 -15.08 -0.47 6.25
CA PHE A 129 -14.57 -1.21 7.39
C PHE A 129 -14.38 -2.70 7.08
N GLY A 130 -15.33 -3.31 6.36
CA GLY A 130 -15.23 -4.68 5.87
C GLY A 130 -14.04 -4.89 4.96
N LEU A 131 -13.86 -4.04 3.94
CA LEU A 131 -12.72 -4.07 3.02
C LEU A 131 -11.40 -3.93 3.78
N GLY A 132 -11.27 -2.95 4.67
CA GLY A 132 -10.07 -2.77 5.49
C GLY A 132 -9.75 -3.99 6.35
N THR A 133 -10.77 -4.66 6.93
CA THR A 133 -10.61 -5.90 7.69
C THR A 133 -10.10 -7.04 6.82
N ILE A 134 -10.67 -7.20 5.62
CA ILE A 134 -10.31 -8.25 4.68
C ILE A 134 -8.89 -7.98 4.15
N PHE A 135 -8.56 -6.76 3.76
CA PHE A 135 -7.20 -6.43 3.29
C PHE A 135 -6.13 -6.65 4.35
N THR A 136 -6.45 -6.39 5.62
CA THR A 136 -5.54 -6.67 6.73
C THR A 136 -5.31 -8.18 6.91
N THR A 137 -6.35 -8.98 6.83
CA THR A 137 -6.29 -10.43 7.06
C THR A 137 -5.81 -11.20 5.84
N ALA A 138 -6.49 -11.08 4.73
CA ALA A 138 -6.19 -11.78 3.49
C ALA A 138 -4.88 -11.32 2.85
N GLY A 139 -4.56 -10.01 2.91
CA GLY A 139 -3.30 -9.47 2.42
C GLY A 139 -2.09 -10.03 3.17
N SER A 140 -2.21 -10.23 4.48
CA SER A 140 -1.16 -10.90 5.28
C SER A 140 -1.05 -12.39 4.91
N ALA A 141 -2.18 -13.08 4.73
CA ALA A 141 -2.20 -14.48 4.29
C ALA A 141 -1.58 -14.64 2.89
N ALA A 142 -1.89 -13.77 1.94
CA ALA A 142 -1.36 -13.78 0.57
C ALA A 142 0.18 -13.71 0.53
N GLN A 143 0.78 -12.86 1.38
CA GLN A 143 2.24 -12.78 1.48
C GLN A 143 2.87 -14.08 1.97
N ILE A 144 2.23 -14.77 2.92
CA ILE A 144 2.70 -16.06 3.42
C ILE A 144 2.52 -17.14 2.35
N VAL A 145 1.37 -17.19 1.66
CA VAL A 145 1.11 -18.14 0.57
C VAL A 145 2.18 -18.04 -0.52
N LEU A 146 2.63 -16.83 -0.88
CA LEU A 146 3.72 -16.67 -1.84
C LEU A 146 4.98 -17.43 -1.42
N THR A 147 5.36 -17.36 -0.14
CA THR A 147 6.56 -18.05 0.38
C THR A 147 6.38 -19.56 0.50
N GLN A 148 5.14 -20.06 0.46
CA GLN A 148 4.83 -21.48 0.46
C GLN A 148 4.78 -22.07 -0.96
N VAL A 149 4.41 -21.25 -1.96
CA VAL A 149 4.32 -21.66 -3.37
C VAL A 149 5.68 -21.58 -4.06
N VAL A 150 6.55 -20.65 -3.65
CA VAL A 150 7.82 -20.35 -4.31
C VAL A 150 9.00 -20.74 -3.43
N ALA A 151 9.96 -21.48 -4.00
CA ALA A 151 11.20 -21.81 -3.31
C ALA A 151 11.95 -20.53 -2.89
N ARG A 152 12.62 -20.58 -1.72
CA ARG A 152 13.26 -19.41 -1.08
C ARG A 152 14.24 -18.70 -2.01
N GLU A 153 14.99 -19.44 -2.80
CA GLU A 153 16.01 -18.95 -3.75
C GLU A 153 15.38 -18.12 -4.89
N ARG A 154 14.10 -18.34 -5.17
CA ARG A 154 13.36 -17.69 -6.26
C ARG A 154 12.37 -16.62 -5.80
N LEU A 155 12.30 -16.32 -4.50
CA LEU A 155 11.39 -15.31 -3.95
C LEU A 155 11.65 -13.92 -4.54
N VAL A 156 12.91 -13.57 -4.82
CA VAL A 156 13.26 -12.28 -5.44
C VAL A 156 12.64 -12.16 -6.84
N GLU A 157 12.71 -13.24 -7.65
CA GLU A 157 12.07 -13.29 -8.97
C GLU A 157 10.54 -13.18 -8.85
N ALA A 158 9.94 -13.89 -7.90
CA ALA A 158 8.51 -13.85 -7.64
C ALA A 158 8.03 -12.45 -7.23
N HIS A 159 8.74 -11.81 -6.30
CA HIS A 159 8.43 -10.42 -5.91
C HIS A 159 8.57 -9.44 -7.08
N ALA A 160 9.59 -9.58 -7.92
CA ALA A 160 9.75 -8.74 -9.10
C ALA A 160 8.60 -8.91 -10.11
N LYS A 161 8.17 -10.15 -10.37
CA LYS A 161 7.02 -10.44 -11.25
C LYS A 161 5.70 -9.91 -10.66
N ASN A 162 5.49 -10.06 -9.36
CA ASN A 162 4.30 -9.54 -8.68
C ASN A 162 4.29 -8.01 -8.70
N ALA A 163 5.45 -7.36 -8.45
CA ALA A 163 5.58 -5.90 -8.56
C ALA A 163 5.27 -5.40 -9.97
N LEU A 164 5.72 -6.12 -11.01
CA LEU A 164 5.39 -5.80 -12.40
C LEU A 164 3.87 -5.88 -12.66
N ALA A 165 3.20 -6.90 -12.13
CA ALA A 165 1.75 -7.07 -12.25
C ALA A 165 0.98 -5.91 -11.58
N THR A 166 1.33 -5.59 -10.33
CA THR A 166 0.67 -4.50 -9.57
C THR A 166 0.97 -3.13 -10.17
N SER A 167 2.23 -2.85 -10.55
CA SER A 167 2.58 -1.57 -11.20
C SER A 167 1.93 -1.43 -12.58
N GLY A 168 1.79 -2.52 -13.34
CA GLY A 168 1.03 -2.51 -14.58
C GLY A 168 -0.44 -2.13 -14.37
N ALA A 169 -1.06 -2.68 -13.32
CA ALA A 169 -2.42 -2.32 -12.94
C ALA A 169 -2.52 -0.87 -12.43
N GLU A 170 -1.56 -0.39 -11.65
CA GLU A 170 -1.52 1.00 -11.16
C GLU A 170 -1.41 2.03 -12.29
N VAL A 171 -0.72 1.70 -13.38
CA VAL A 171 -0.57 2.61 -14.54
C VAL A 171 -1.80 2.57 -15.46
N ALA A 172 -2.24 1.38 -15.86
CA ALA A 172 -3.31 1.22 -16.84
C ALA A 172 -4.71 1.16 -16.21
N GLY A 173 -4.80 0.68 -14.97
CA GLY A 173 -6.06 0.43 -14.27
C GLY A 173 -6.93 1.66 -14.09
N PRO A 174 -6.43 2.80 -13.59
CA PRO A 174 -7.25 3.99 -13.38
C PRO A 174 -7.90 4.54 -14.65
N ALA A 175 -7.19 4.48 -15.80
CA ALA A 175 -7.76 4.89 -17.08
C ALA A 175 -8.87 3.94 -17.52
N ALA A 176 -8.64 2.62 -17.39
CA ALA A 176 -9.66 1.61 -17.71
C ALA A 176 -10.86 1.74 -16.75
N ALA A 177 -10.62 1.97 -15.45
CA ALA A 177 -11.65 2.21 -14.45
C ALA A 177 -12.47 3.47 -14.76
N GLY A 178 -11.82 4.60 -15.09
CA GLY A 178 -12.50 5.84 -15.45
C GLY A 178 -13.34 5.70 -16.73
N ALA A 179 -12.84 4.96 -17.75
CA ALA A 179 -13.61 4.65 -18.94
C ALA A 179 -14.82 3.76 -18.63
N LEU A 180 -14.64 2.74 -17.79
CA LEU A 180 -15.72 1.85 -17.35
C LEU A 180 -16.79 2.62 -16.58
N ILE A 181 -16.37 3.45 -15.60
CA ILE A 181 -17.28 4.29 -14.81
C ILE A 181 -18.10 5.22 -15.70
N LYS A 182 -17.48 5.81 -16.74
CA LYS A 182 -18.22 6.63 -17.73
C LYS A 182 -19.28 5.86 -18.47
N LEU A 183 -19.03 4.57 -18.80
CA LEU A 183 -19.95 3.75 -19.57
C LEU A 183 -21.14 3.23 -18.74
N VAL A 184 -20.88 2.82 -17.52
CA VAL A 184 -21.89 2.11 -16.70
C VAL A 184 -22.21 2.82 -15.38
N GLY A 185 -21.51 3.88 -15.02
CA GLY A 185 -21.62 4.55 -13.72
C GLY A 185 -20.77 3.89 -12.64
N ALA A 186 -20.42 4.68 -11.60
CA ALA A 186 -19.54 4.22 -10.53
C ALA A 186 -20.07 2.98 -9.76
N PRO A 187 -21.37 2.89 -9.38
CA PRO A 187 -21.87 1.71 -8.68
C PRO A 187 -21.77 0.43 -9.52
N LEU A 188 -22.12 0.47 -10.81
CA LEU A 188 -22.08 -0.71 -11.66
C LEU A 188 -20.65 -1.10 -12.05
N ALA A 189 -19.71 -0.16 -12.10
CA ALA A 189 -18.30 -0.46 -12.30
C ALA A 189 -17.75 -1.35 -11.17
N LEU A 190 -18.23 -1.19 -9.94
CA LEU A 190 -17.86 -2.06 -8.81
C LEU A 190 -18.26 -3.52 -9.03
N LEU A 191 -19.32 -3.78 -9.81
CA LEU A 191 -19.71 -5.15 -10.15
C LEU A 191 -18.65 -5.85 -11.00
N VAL A 192 -17.98 -5.10 -11.86
CA VAL A 192 -16.87 -5.64 -12.67
C VAL A 192 -15.71 -6.05 -11.76
N ASP A 193 -15.33 -5.22 -10.79
CA ASP A 193 -14.33 -5.61 -9.79
C ASP A 193 -14.76 -6.86 -9.02
N ALA A 194 -16.00 -6.90 -8.52
CA ALA A 194 -16.51 -8.06 -7.81
C ALA A 194 -16.40 -9.36 -8.63
N VAL A 195 -16.69 -9.30 -9.94
CA VAL A 195 -16.54 -10.45 -10.86
C VAL A 195 -15.06 -10.79 -11.06
N LEU A 196 -14.17 -9.80 -11.28
CA LEU A 196 -12.75 -10.04 -11.43
C LEU A 196 -12.14 -10.70 -10.18
N VAL A 197 -12.48 -10.22 -9.00
CA VAL A 197 -12.02 -10.81 -7.73
C VAL A 197 -12.60 -12.21 -7.53
N LEU A 198 -13.83 -12.48 -7.94
CA LEU A 198 -14.39 -13.83 -7.91
C LEU A 198 -13.68 -14.78 -8.86
N VAL A 199 -13.31 -14.31 -10.06
CA VAL A 199 -12.47 -15.08 -11.01
C VAL A 199 -11.09 -15.33 -10.40
N SER A 200 -10.48 -14.34 -9.75
CA SER A 200 -9.23 -14.49 -8.98
C SER A 200 -9.37 -15.61 -7.94
N ALA A 201 -10.42 -15.59 -7.14
CA ALA A 201 -10.71 -16.62 -6.15
C ALA A 201 -10.87 -18.03 -6.77
N ALA A 202 -11.55 -18.12 -7.91
CA ALA A 202 -11.71 -19.38 -8.63
C ALA A 202 -10.36 -19.96 -9.12
N ILE A 203 -9.47 -19.10 -9.58
CA ILE A 203 -8.09 -19.48 -9.98
C ILE A 203 -7.28 -19.95 -8.76
N LEU A 204 -7.37 -19.22 -7.64
CA LEU A 204 -6.67 -19.55 -6.39
C LEU A 204 -7.10 -20.91 -5.82
N ARG A 205 -8.39 -21.26 -5.95
CA ARG A 205 -8.92 -22.56 -5.49
C ARG A 205 -8.20 -23.75 -6.09
N GLY A 206 -7.59 -23.59 -7.27
CA GLY A 206 -6.84 -24.65 -7.93
C GLY A 206 -5.39 -24.80 -7.45
N ILE A 207 -4.92 -23.97 -6.50
CA ILE A 207 -3.57 -24.09 -5.95
C ILE A 207 -3.59 -25.13 -4.83
N VAL A 208 -2.65 -26.06 -4.90
CA VAL A 208 -2.42 -27.04 -3.82
C VAL A 208 -1.14 -26.62 -3.10
N VAL A 209 -1.28 -26.23 -1.83
CA VAL A 209 -0.14 -25.93 -0.96
C VAL A 209 -0.09 -26.99 0.14
N ASN A 210 1.06 -27.60 0.30
CA ASN A 210 1.30 -28.55 1.38
C ASN A 210 1.64 -27.77 2.66
N GLU A 211 0.60 -27.21 3.30
CA GLU A 211 0.79 -26.47 4.54
C GLU A 211 1.05 -27.46 5.69
N ALA A 212 2.31 -27.53 6.13
CA ALA A 212 2.61 -28.18 7.40
C ALA A 212 1.89 -27.44 8.54
N PRO A 213 1.27 -28.17 9.51
CA PRO A 213 0.69 -27.53 10.68
C PRO A 213 1.74 -26.67 11.36
N ALA A 214 1.38 -25.43 11.71
CA ALA A 214 2.30 -24.52 12.38
C ALA A 214 2.72 -25.08 13.73
N GLN A 215 3.92 -25.64 13.82
CA GLN A 215 4.53 -26.17 15.04
C GLN A 215 5.25 -25.12 15.87
N ARG A 216 4.91 -23.85 15.74
CA ARG A 216 5.52 -22.84 16.62
C ARG A 216 4.73 -22.75 17.91
N PRO A 217 5.40 -22.93 19.09
CA PRO A 217 4.82 -22.58 20.37
C PRO A 217 4.32 -21.14 20.26
N ALA A 218 3.18 -20.86 20.88
CA ALA A 218 2.63 -19.50 20.94
C ALA A 218 3.73 -18.59 21.53
N GLY A 219 4.52 -17.97 20.65
CA GLY A 219 5.48 -16.95 21.04
C GLY A 219 4.68 -15.90 21.79
N HIS A 220 5.24 -15.35 22.87
CA HIS A 220 4.56 -14.34 23.66
C HIS A 220 4.44 -13.07 22.82
N PHE A 221 3.39 -13.00 21.98
CA PHE A 221 3.09 -11.86 21.10
C PHE A 221 3.29 -10.50 21.81
N MET A 222 2.79 -10.37 23.05
CA MET A 222 2.98 -9.15 23.83
C MET A 222 4.47 -8.88 24.14
N ARG A 223 5.26 -9.94 24.30
CA ARG A 223 6.71 -9.81 24.50
C ARG A 223 7.39 -9.36 23.21
N ASP A 224 7.01 -9.91 22.08
CA ASP A 224 7.57 -9.55 20.77
C ASP A 224 7.21 -8.13 20.37
N LEU A 225 5.96 -7.71 20.59
CA LEU A 225 5.52 -6.33 20.41
C LEU A 225 6.29 -5.38 21.34
N ARG A 226 6.39 -5.71 22.64
CA ARG A 226 7.13 -4.90 23.62
C ARG A 226 8.61 -4.78 23.24
N GLN A 227 9.23 -5.84 22.72
CA GLN A 227 10.60 -5.82 22.23
C GLN A 227 10.73 -4.92 20.99
N GLY A 228 9.82 -5.02 20.02
CA GLY A 228 9.80 -4.14 18.85
C GLY A 228 9.64 -2.67 19.23
N VAL A 229 8.67 -2.35 20.10
CA VAL A 229 8.46 -0.98 20.61
C VAL A 229 9.69 -0.49 21.38
N ARG A 230 10.25 -1.31 22.26
CA ARG A 230 11.45 -0.97 23.03
C ARG A 230 12.65 -0.70 22.11
N PHE A 231 12.78 -1.50 21.05
CA PHE A 231 13.82 -1.28 20.05
C PHE A 231 13.65 0.05 19.34
N VAL A 232 12.49 0.29 18.73
CA VAL A 232 12.21 1.52 18.03
C VAL A 232 12.35 2.73 18.94
N SER A 233 11.87 2.66 20.20
CA SER A 233 11.92 3.78 21.18
C SER A 233 13.32 4.11 21.69
N ARG A 234 14.30 3.23 21.52
CA ARG A 234 15.69 3.49 21.90
C ARG A 234 16.56 4.00 20.76
N HIS A 235 16.13 3.77 19.51
CA HIS A 235 16.91 4.14 18.33
C HIS A 235 16.45 5.49 17.77
N ARG A 236 17.28 6.55 17.95
CA ARG A 236 16.93 7.93 17.55
C ARG A 236 16.47 8.07 16.09
N LEU A 237 17.14 7.36 15.16
CA LEU A 237 16.76 7.41 13.75
C LEU A 237 15.40 6.77 13.50
N LEU A 238 15.09 5.63 14.13
CA LEU A 238 13.80 4.96 13.97
C LEU A 238 12.64 5.81 14.51
N ILE A 239 12.83 6.47 15.67
CA ILE A 239 11.82 7.41 16.19
C ILE A 239 11.60 8.56 15.19
N ALA A 240 12.70 9.18 14.72
CA ALA A 240 12.61 10.28 13.77
C ALA A 240 11.91 9.87 12.47
N LEU A 241 12.21 8.69 11.95
CA LEU A 241 11.55 8.12 10.77
C LEU A 241 10.06 7.81 11.03
N ALA A 242 9.72 7.23 12.19
CA ALA A 242 8.33 6.93 12.55
C ALA A 242 7.50 8.21 12.64
N LEU A 243 8.01 9.23 13.31
CA LEU A 243 7.35 10.53 13.44
C LEU A 243 7.22 11.23 12.09
N ALA A 244 8.31 11.32 11.32
CA ALA A 244 8.29 12.01 10.04
C ALA A 244 7.33 11.34 9.05
N VAL A 245 7.42 10.02 8.88
CA VAL A 245 6.54 9.30 7.96
C VAL A 245 5.11 9.21 8.49
N GLY A 246 4.91 9.14 9.80
CA GLY A 246 3.58 9.19 10.42
C GLY A 246 2.87 10.53 10.17
N VAL A 247 3.55 11.66 10.37
CA VAL A 247 3.01 12.99 10.05
C VAL A 247 2.76 13.14 8.55
N TRP A 248 3.67 12.64 7.70
CA TRP A 248 3.47 12.63 6.26
C TRP A 248 2.22 11.82 5.86
N GLN A 249 1.98 10.64 6.48
CA GLN A 249 0.77 9.85 6.25
C GLN A 249 -0.49 10.62 6.69
N MET A 250 -0.43 11.32 7.81
CA MET A 250 -1.53 12.19 8.25
C MET A 250 -1.86 13.27 7.21
N CYS A 251 -0.86 14.00 6.71
CA CYS A 251 -1.04 15.04 5.70
C CYS A 251 -1.61 14.47 4.39
N ASN A 252 -1.08 13.33 3.94
CA ASN A 252 -1.54 12.70 2.70
C ASN A 252 -2.99 12.22 2.79
N ASN A 253 -3.38 11.61 3.91
CA ASN A 253 -4.76 11.17 4.08
C ASN A 253 -5.71 12.37 4.22
N ALA A 254 -5.28 13.46 4.85
CA ALA A 254 -6.06 14.69 4.91
C ALA A 254 -6.32 15.27 3.51
N ALA A 255 -5.31 15.30 2.62
CA ALA A 255 -5.49 15.74 1.25
C ALA A 255 -6.28 14.74 0.40
N GLY A 256 -5.97 13.43 0.55
CA GLY A 256 -6.59 12.34 -0.21
C GLY A 256 -8.10 12.31 -0.12
N VAL A 257 -8.64 12.61 1.06
CA VAL A 257 -10.09 12.69 1.33
C VAL A 257 -10.77 13.75 0.47
N VAL A 258 -10.17 14.93 0.34
CA VAL A 258 -10.79 16.08 -0.34
C VAL A 258 -10.43 16.19 -1.81
N GLN A 259 -9.41 15.47 -2.29
CA GLN A 259 -8.91 15.58 -3.67
C GLN A 259 -9.96 15.21 -4.73
N ILE A 260 -10.73 14.13 -4.51
CA ILE A 260 -11.78 13.70 -5.45
C ILE A 260 -12.94 14.70 -5.44
N LEU A 261 -13.33 15.18 -4.26
CA LEU A 261 -14.34 16.25 -4.14
C LEU A 261 -13.88 17.54 -4.84
N PHE A 262 -12.62 17.88 -4.71
CA PHE A 262 -12.04 19.05 -5.38
C PHE A 262 -12.04 18.86 -6.91
N ALA A 263 -11.63 17.69 -7.39
CA ALA A 263 -11.64 17.36 -8.82
C ALA A 263 -13.05 17.43 -9.42
N THR A 264 -14.04 16.86 -8.75
CA THR A 264 -15.42 16.77 -9.27
C THR A 264 -16.21 18.05 -9.07
N ARG A 265 -16.14 18.69 -7.89
CA ARG A 265 -16.97 19.85 -7.53
C ARG A 265 -16.34 21.20 -7.87
N THR A 266 -15.02 21.33 -7.70
CA THR A 266 -14.32 22.62 -7.93
C THR A 266 -13.78 22.71 -9.35
N LEU A 267 -13.16 21.63 -9.87
CA LEU A 267 -12.63 21.62 -11.24
C LEU A 267 -13.66 21.16 -12.26
N GLY A 268 -14.81 20.61 -11.85
CA GLY A 268 -15.85 20.12 -12.76
C GLY A 268 -15.44 18.93 -13.61
N LEU A 269 -14.46 18.14 -13.15
CA LEU A 269 -13.97 16.97 -13.90
C LEU A 269 -15.02 15.87 -13.97
N SER A 270 -15.21 15.33 -15.17
CA SER A 270 -15.98 14.11 -15.33
C SER A 270 -15.23 12.90 -14.72
N GLU A 271 -15.95 11.85 -14.37
CA GLU A 271 -15.39 10.61 -13.82
C GLU A 271 -14.27 10.02 -14.71
N GLN A 272 -14.45 10.11 -16.04
CA GLN A 272 -13.41 9.71 -16.99
C GLN A 272 -12.17 10.60 -16.91
N ALA A 273 -12.33 11.92 -16.79
CA ALA A 273 -11.21 12.85 -16.70
C ALA A 273 -10.45 12.65 -15.38
N VAL A 274 -11.13 12.34 -14.29
CA VAL A 274 -10.52 11.93 -13.02
C VAL A 274 -9.69 10.66 -13.24
N GLY A 275 -10.27 9.60 -13.81
CA GLY A 275 -9.56 8.34 -14.09
C GLY A 275 -8.32 8.53 -14.98
N LEU A 276 -8.42 9.32 -16.06
CA LEU A 276 -7.28 9.65 -16.91
C LEU A 276 -6.19 10.43 -16.15
N SER A 277 -6.57 11.35 -15.27
CA SER A 277 -5.61 12.11 -14.47
C SER A 277 -4.81 11.20 -13.52
N TYR A 278 -5.43 10.14 -13.02
CA TYR A 278 -4.75 9.14 -12.19
C TYR A 278 -3.64 8.36 -12.92
N MET A 279 -3.61 8.34 -14.27
CA MET A 279 -2.44 7.84 -15.00
C MET A 279 -1.16 8.61 -14.64
N GLY A 280 -1.29 9.88 -14.24
CA GLY A 280 -0.18 10.67 -13.71
C GLY A 280 0.53 10.00 -12.52
N MET A 281 -0.21 9.28 -11.65
CA MET A 281 0.40 8.51 -10.58
C MET A 281 1.34 7.42 -11.11
N GLY A 282 0.90 6.67 -12.12
CA GLY A 282 1.73 5.65 -12.75
C GLY A 282 3.02 6.23 -13.34
N VAL A 283 2.92 7.36 -14.05
CA VAL A 283 4.09 8.06 -14.60
C VAL A 283 5.05 8.49 -13.50
N GLY A 284 4.55 9.11 -12.43
CA GLY A 284 5.35 9.53 -11.29
C GLY A 284 6.05 8.35 -10.59
N THR A 285 5.34 7.25 -10.39
CA THR A 285 5.88 6.01 -9.83
C THR A 285 7.02 5.45 -10.69
N ILE A 286 6.86 5.37 -12.01
CA ILE A 286 7.89 4.89 -12.93
C ILE A 286 9.14 5.80 -12.88
N VAL A 287 8.95 7.10 -13.00
CA VAL A 287 10.05 8.08 -12.97
C VAL A 287 10.83 7.97 -11.67
N ALA A 288 10.15 7.95 -10.53
CA ALA A 288 10.81 7.84 -9.24
C ALA A 288 11.47 6.47 -9.01
N SER A 289 10.90 5.38 -9.52
CA SER A 289 11.51 4.05 -9.42
C SER A 289 12.80 3.94 -10.23
N VAL A 290 12.84 4.52 -11.43
CA VAL A 290 14.01 4.50 -12.31
C VAL A 290 15.14 5.41 -11.78
N TYR A 291 14.79 6.62 -11.35
CA TYR A 291 15.79 7.63 -10.97
C TYR A 291 16.01 7.74 -9.47
N GLY A 292 15.06 7.33 -8.64
CA GLY A 292 15.10 7.51 -7.19
C GLY A 292 16.30 6.83 -6.53
N SER A 293 16.67 5.62 -6.96
CA SER A 293 17.85 4.92 -6.44
C SER A 293 19.17 5.64 -6.81
N ARG A 294 19.25 6.23 -8.02
CA ARG A 294 20.42 7.03 -8.42
C ARG A 294 20.49 8.32 -7.63
N LEU A 295 19.34 8.97 -7.42
CA LEU A 295 19.23 10.18 -6.64
C LEU A 295 19.62 9.94 -5.18
N SER A 296 19.08 8.89 -4.56
CA SER A 296 19.40 8.49 -3.19
C SER A 296 20.90 8.20 -3.00
N ARG A 297 21.58 7.58 -4.00
CA ARG A 297 23.04 7.40 -3.96
C ARG A 297 23.83 8.69 -4.09
N ARG A 298 23.29 9.72 -4.79
CA ARG A 298 24.00 11.00 -4.99
C ARG A 298 23.89 11.94 -3.81
N ILE A 299 22.69 12.12 -3.27
CA ILE A 299 22.43 13.09 -2.20
C ILE A 299 22.35 12.46 -0.80
N GLY A 300 22.24 11.13 -0.74
CA GLY A 300 22.04 10.36 0.48
C GLY A 300 20.56 10.01 0.75
N PRO A 301 20.30 8.90 1.47
CA PRO A 301 18.94 8.43 1.74
C PRO A 301 18.13 9.38 2.63
N GLY A 302 18.75 10.04 3.62
CA GLY A 302 18.07 11.03 4.46
C GLY A 302 17.59 12.26 3.69
N PRO A 303 18.47 13.00 3.00
CA PRO A 303 18.07 14.11 2.13
C PRO A 303 17.08 13.73 1.03
N CYS A 304 17.18 12.52 0.47
CA CYS A 304 16.26 12.02 -0.55
C CYS A 304 14.85 11.79 0.02
N LEU A 305 14.75 11.29 1.26
CA LEU A 305 13.48 11.15 1.98
C LEU A 305 12.82 12.52 2.22
N VAL A 306 13.59 13.53 2.64
CA VAL A 306 13.12 14.91 2.83
C VAL A 306 12.63 15.52 1.53
N LEU A 307 13.35 15.29 0.42
CA LEU A 307 12.92 15.72 -0.91
C LEU A 307 11.58 15.09 -1.28
N GLY A 308 11.36 13.81 -0.95
CA GLY A 308 10.08 13.15 -1.16
C GLY A 308 8.92 13.86 -0.44
N PHE A 309 9.09 14.26 0.82
CA PHE A 309 8.10 15.06 1.55
C PHE A 309 7.83 16.41 0.87
N ALA A 310 8.90 17.09 0.44
CA ALA A 310 8.78 18.38 -0.23
C ALA A 310 8.03 18.28 -1.56
N VAL A 311 8.33 17.27 -2.38
CA VAL A 311 7.66 17.03 -3.66
C VAL A 311 6.17 16.75 -3.46
N CYS A 312 5.80 15.93 -2.48
CA CYS A 312 4.39 15.71 -2.13
C CYS A 312 3.71 17.01 -1.69
N GLY A 313 4.36 17.78 -0.82
CA GLY A 313 3.82 19.06 -0.33
C GLY A 313 3.60 20.09 -1.44
N VAL A 314 4.57 20.22 -2.36
CA VAL A 314 4.44 21.06 -3.56
C VAL A 314 3.27 20.61 -4.43
N GLY A 315 3.10 19.29 -4.64
CA GLY A 315 1.98 18.74 -5.40
C GLY A 315 0.62 19.16 -4.80
N TRP A 316 0.44 19.02 -3.49
CA TRP A 316 -0.81 19.41 -2.82
C TRP A 316 -1.05 20.91 -2.87
N LEU A 317 -0.03 21.75 -2.70
CA LEU A 317 -0.16 23.21 -2.82
C LEU A 317 -0.48 23.63 -4.25
N LEU A 318 0.14 22.98 -5.25
CA LEU A 318 -0.18 23.23 -6.65
C LEU A 318 -1.67 23.00 -6.91
N LEU A 319 -2.24 21.91 -6.39
CA LEU A 319 -3.67 21.64 -6.51
C LEU A 319 -4.53 22.65 -5.75
N ALA A 320 -4.13 23.04 -4.54
CA ALA A 320 -4.85 24.06 -3.76
C ALA A 320 -4.96 25.40 -4.49
N CYS A 321 -3.92 25.79 -5.26
CA CYS A 321 -3.88 27.01 -6.06
C CYS A 321 -4.50 26.85 -7.46
N ALA A 322 -4.91 25.65 -7.86
CA ALA A 322 -5.37 25.37 -9.22
C ALA A 322 -6.65 26.16 -9.57
N PRO A 323 -6.71 26.84 -10.73
CA PRO A 323 -7.91 27.52 -11.19
C PRO A 323 -8.95 26.52 -11.70
N ALA A 324 -10.23 26.91 -11.71
CA ALA A 324 -11.33 26.07 -12.22
C ALA A 324 -11.43 26.15 -13.75
N ASN A 325 -10.39 25.72 -14.46
CA ASN A 325 -10.30 25.69 -15.92
C ASN A 325 -9.38 24.55 -16.39
N ALA A 326 -9.03 24.50 -17.68
CA ALA A 326 -8.14 23.48 -18.24
C ALA A 326 -6.77 23.41 -17.55
N LEU A 327 -6.22 24.51 -17.04
CA LEU A 327 -4.99 24.52 -16.25
C LEU A 327 -5.17 23.77 -14.92
N GLY A 328 -6.35 23.86 -14.31
CA GLY A 328 -6.67 23.10 -13.09
C GLY A 328 -6.69 21.59 -13.33
N VAL A 329 -7.17 21.14 -14.49
CA VAL A 329 -7.12 19.73 -14.88
C VAL A 329 -5.66 19.25 -15.01
N ALA A 330 -4.82 20.03 -15.68
CA ALA A 330 -3.40 19.74 -15.81
C ALA A 330 -2.70 19.76 -14.44
N ALA A 331 -3.05 20.70 -13.57
CA ALA A 331 -2.54 20.78 -12.21
C ALA A 331 -2.94 19.56 -11.37
N PHE A 332 -4.15 19.02 -11.54
CA PHE A 332 -4.60 17.81 -10.86
C PHE A 332 -3.76 16.58 -11.30
N ALA A 333 -3.57 16.40 -12.60
CA ALA A 333 -2.74 15.31 -13.13
C ALA A 333 -1.26 15.45 -12.70
N LEU A 334 -0.73 16.68 -12.73
CA LEU A 334 0.65 16.96 -12.29
C LEU A 334 0.81 16.74 -10.77
N MET A 335 -0.19 17.13 -9.97
CA MET A 335 -0.18 16.85 -8.53
C MET A 335 -0.11 15.33 -8.27
N LEU A 336 -0.93 14.53 -8.96
CA LEU A 336 -0.92 13.07 -8.81
C LEU A 336 0.45 12.47 -9.20
N MET A 337 1.08 12.99 -10.26
CA MET A 337 2.43 12.59 -10.66
C MET A 337 3.49 12.96 -9.61
N LEU A 338 3.46 14.20 -9.09
CA LEU A 338 4.37 14.66 -8.05
C LEU A 338 4.16 13.89 -6.75
N PHE A 339 2.90 13.68 -6.35
CA PHE A 339 2.57 12.92 -5.17
C PHE A 339 3.13 11.49 -5.22
N SER A 340 2.88 10.76 -6.29
CA SER A 340 3.37 9.38 -6.42
C SER A 340 4.90 9.31 -6.50
N ALA A 341 5.52 10.23 -7.24
CA ALA A 341 6.98 10.32 -7.30
C ALA A 341 7.59 10.61 -5.91
N GLY A 342 7.05 11.58 -5.18
CA GLY A 342 7.46 11.88 -3.81
C GLY A 342 7.23 10.72 -2.86
N ALA A 343 6.09 10.04 -2.93
CA ALA A 343 5.76 8.87 -2.11
C ALA A 343 6.75 7.72 -2.33
N VAL A 344 7.12 7.43 -3.58
CA VAL A 344 8.11 6.40 -3.91
C VAL A 344 9.48 6.76 -3.32
N LEU A 345 9.93 8.02 -3.42
CA LEU A 345 11.17 8.48 -2.80
C LEU A 345 11.14 8.31 -1.27
N VAL A 346 10.01 8.66 -0.64
CA VAL A 346 9.83 8.47 0.81
C VAL A 346 9.94 6.99 1.16
N PHE A 347 9.15 6.12 0.51
CA PHE A 347 9.09 4.71 0.90
C PHE A 347 10.37 3.94 0.64
N ILE A 348 11.05 4.15 -0.50
CA ILE A 348 12.33 3.49 -0.80
C ILE A 348 13.36 3.83 0.28
N ASN A 349 13.52 5.11 0.62
CA ASN A 349 14.53 5.54 1.59
C ASN A 349 14.14 5.17 3.02
N PHE A 350 12.86 5.32 3.39
CA PHE A 350 12.34 4.87 4.68
C PHE A 350 12.59 3.37 4.91
N LEU A 351 12.28 2.54 3.91
CA LEU A 351 12.45 1.10 3.98
C LEU A 351 13.92 0.73 4.12
N SER A 352 14.78 1.33 3.30
CA SER A 352 16.23 1.09 3.31
C SER A 352 16.87 1.51 4.64
N LEU A 353 16.53 2.69 5.15
CA LEU A 353 17.09 3.21 6.40
C LEU A 353 16.71 2.36 7.62
N ARG A 354 15.41 2.01 7.75
CA ARG A 354 14.97 1.20 8.89
C ARG A 354 15.54 -0.22 8.88
N GLN A 355 15.71 -0.81 7.67
CA GLN A 355 16.31 -2.13 7.54
C GLN A 355 17.81 -2.11 7.82
N ALA A 356 18.52 -1.06 7.38
CA ALA A 356 19.96 -0.94 7.55
C ALA A 356 20.40 -0.88 9.02
N VAL A 357 19.60 -0.24 9.89
CA VAL A 357 19.94 -0.11 11.34
C VAL A 357 19.44 -1.27 12.18
N THR A 358 18.64 -2.18 11.61
CA THR A 358 17.98 -3.23 12.39
C THR A 358 18.70 -4.56 12.25
N PRO A 359 19.12 -5.20 13.35
CA PRO A 359 19.66 -6.55 13.34
C PRO A 359 18.66 -7.57 12.78
N ALA A 360 19.17 -8.58 12.06
CA ALA A 360 18.35 -9.58 11.37
C ALA A 360 17.27 -10.25 12.27
N PRO A 361 17.52 -10.62 13.54
CA PRO A 361 16.51 -11.24 14.40
C PRO A 361 15.35 -10.32 14.79
N LEU A 362 15.55 -8.98 14.71
CA LEU A 362 14.56 -7.98 15.09
C LEU A 362 13.81 -7.38 13.90
N LEU A 363 14.19 -7.69 12.65
CA LEU A 363 13.60 -7.11 11.45
C LEU A 363 12.08 -7.27 11.38
N GLY A 364 11.55 -8.42 11.72
CA GLY A 364 10.12 -8.68 11.71
C GLY A 364 9.37 -7.83 12.75
N ARG A 365 9.87 -7.81 14.00
CA ARG A 365 9.27 -7.07 15.13
C ARG A 365 9.34 -5.55 14.88
N MET A 366 10.48 -5.04 14.43
CA MET A 366 10.66 -3.64 14.05
C MET A 366 9.72 -3.26 12.90
N THR A 367 9.64 -4.09 11.85
CA THR A 367 8.80 -3.80 10.68
C THR A 367 7.32 -3.69 11.05
N SER A 368 6.80 -4.61 11.86
CA SER A 368 5.42 -4.57 12.34
C SER A 368 5.15 -3.34 13.21
N THR A 369 6.06 -3.04 14.15
CA THR A 369 5.96 -1.87 15.02
C THR A 369 5.98 -0.57 14.23
N MET A 370 6.93 -0.40 13.31
CA MET A 370 7.04 0.80 12.46
C MET A 370 5.81 0.98 11.58
N ARG A 371 5.32 -0.11 10.97
CA ARG A 371 4.12 -0.07 10.14
C ARG A 371 2.90 0.40 10.94
N TRP A 372 2.75 -0.06 12.17
CA TRP A 372 1.69 0.36 13.06
C TRP A 372 1.81 1.84 13.43
N LEU A 373 3.01 2.29 13.85
CA LEU A 373 3.28 3.67 14.24
C LEU A 373 3.02 4.68 13.11
N ILE A 374 3.36 4.34 11.87
CA ILE A 374 3.16 5.25 10.74
C ILE A 374 1.72 5.30 10.22
N LEU A 375 0.90 4.27 10.51
CA LEU A 375 -0.48 4.21 10.04
C LEU A 375 -1.50 4.73 11.05
N ILE A 376 -1.17 4.76 12.36
CA ILE A 376 -2.05 5.35 13.38
C ILE A 376 -2.46 6.78 13.03
N PRO A 377 -1.57 7.70 12.58
CA PRO A 377 -1.95 9.06 12.27
C PRO A 377 -2.79 9.21 10.98
N ALA A 378 -2.87 8.18 10.13
CA ALA A 378 -3.57 8.24 8.85
C ALA A 378 -5.09 8.46 9.01
N GLY A 379 -5.73 7.72 9.94
CA GLY A 379 -7.16 7.87 10.25
C GLY A 379 -7.51 9.27 10.78
N PRO A 380 -6.87 9.74 11.85
CA PRO A 380 -7.00 11.13 12.31
C PRO A 380 -6.73 12.17 11.21
N GLY A 381 -5.76 11.91 10.32
CA GLY A 381 -5.49 12.76 9.17
C GLY A 381 -6.68 12.85 8.22
N ALA A 382 -7.29 11.73 7.88
CA ALA A 382 -8.49 11.67 7.04
C ALA A 382 -9.66 12.44 7.65
N LEU A 383 -9.91 12.26 8.96
CA LEU A 383 -10.96 13.00 9.68
C LEU A 383 -10.68 14.50 9.71
N ALA A 384 -9.44 14.90 10.00
CA ALA A 384 -9.04 16.30 10.02
C ALA A 384 -9.17 16.96 8.64
N GLY A 385 -8.76 16.26 7.56
CA GLY A 385 -8.89 16.76 6.19
C GLY A 385 -10.35 16.92 5.77
N GLY A 386 -11.21 15.96 6.13
CA GLY A 386 -12.65 16.04 5.90
C GLY A 386 -13.28 17.22 6.65
N TRP A 387 -12.98 17.36 7.94
CA TRP A 387 -13.48 18.47 8.76
C TRP A 387 -13.01 19.85 8.25
N LEU A 388 -11.73 19.98 7.93
CA LEU A 388 -11.19 21.22 7.35
C LEU A 388 -11.85 21.53 6.01
N GLY A 389 -12.05 20.53 5.15
CA GLY A 389 -12.71 20.69 3.85
C GLY A 389 -14.16 21.15 3.96
N GLU A 390 -14.86 20.73 5.01
CA GLU A 390 -16.26 21.11 5.26
C GLU A 390 -16.40 22.53 5.82
N HIS A 391 -15.57 22.92 6.79
CA HIS A 391 -15.70 24.19 7.51
C HIS A 391 -14.94 25.34 6.85
N PHE A 392 -13.80 25.07 6.23
CA PHE A 392 -12.91 26.09 5.63
C PHE A 392 -12.78 25.97 4.11
N GLY A 393 -13.45 24.97 3.50
CA GLY A 393 -13.43 24.72 2.08
C GLY A 393 -12.29 23.78 1.63
N LEU A 394 -12.50 23.13 0.47
CA LEU A 394 -11.60 22.10 -0.05
C LEU A 394 -10.17 22.61 -0.34
N ARG A 395 -10.06 23.87 -0.80
CA ARG A 395 -8.75 24.51 -1.04
C ARG A 395 -7.93 24.66 0.23
N SER A 396 -8.58 25.03 1.33
CA SER A 396 -7.92 25.21 2.63
C SER A 396 -7.43 23.89 3.19
N ALA A 397 -8.19 22.78 3.03
CA ALA A 397 -7.75 21.46 3.44
C ALA A 397 -6.53 20.98 2.63
N LEU A 398 -6.52 21.19 1.31
CA LEU A 398 -5.37 20.89 0.45
C LEU A 398 -4.15 21.75 0.79
N ALA A 399 -4.35 23.05 1.03
CA ALA A 399 -3.28 23.98 1.42
C ALA A 399 -2.70 23.61 2.79
N PHE A 400 -3.55 23.23 3.76
CA PHE A 400 -3.10 22.73 5.06
C PHE A 400 -2.24 21.48 4.90
N ALA A 401 -2.69 20.49 4.14
CA ALA A 401 -1.95 19.25 3.94
C ALA A 401 -0.61 19.50 3.22
N GLY A 402 -0.62 20.31 2.16
CA GLY A 402 0.60 20.66 1.43
C GLY A 402 1.57 21.51 2.25
N GLY A 403 1.06 22.52 2.97
CA GLY A 403 1.85 23.35 3.88
C GLY A 403 2.46 22.55 5.02
N SER A 404 1.68 21.67 5.66
CA SER A 404 2.17 20.78 6.72
C SER A 404 3.25 19.82 6.20
N ALA A 405 3.11 19.28 4.99
CA ALA A 405 4.12 18.43 4.38
C ALA A 405 5.43 19.20 4.07
N LEU A 406 5.35 20.48 3.64
CA LEU A 406 6.52 21.32 3.45
C LEU A 406 7.17 21.73 4.78
N LEU A 407 6.38 22.03 5.81
CA LEU A 407 6.90 22.26 7.15
C LEU A 407 7.59 21.02 7.72
N LEU A 408 7.02 19.84 7.49
CA LEU A 408 7.65 18.57 7.82
C LEU A 408 8.99 18.40 7.08
N ALA A 409 9.02 18.68 5.77
CA ALA A 409 10.25 18.61 4.99
C ALA A 409 11.32 19.56 5.56
N LEU A 410 10.94 20.79 5.93
CA LEU A 410 11.83 21.76 6.55
C LEU A 410 12.33 21.29 7.93
N ALA A 411 11.43 20.77 8.76
CA ALA A 411 11.78 20.23 10.08
C ALA A 411 12.72 19.01 9.96
N ALA A 412 12.43 18.10 9.04
CA ALA A 412 13.28 16.94 8.77
C ALA A 412 14.64 17.32 8.19
N TRP A 413 14.71 18.40 7.36
CA TRP A 413 15.96 18.96 6.87
C TRP A 413 16.79 19.59 7.99
N ARG A 414 16.17 20.22 8.97
CA ARG A 414 16.85 20.80 10.13
C ARG A 414 17.25 19.76 11.16
N ALA A 415 16.65 18.57 11.13
CA ALA A 415 17.00 17.47 12.03
C ALA A 415 18.29 16.76 11.57
N PRO A 416 19.42 16.87 12.28
CA PRO A 416 20.69 16.24 11.87
C PRO A 416 20.55 14.73 11.75
N VAL A 417 19.73 14.11 12.62
CA VAL A 417 19.45 12.67 12.64
C VAL A 417 18.94 12.13 11.30
N ILE A 418 18.27 12.94 10.48
CA ILE A 418 17.78 12.56 9.15
C ILE A 418 18.72 13.13 8.08
N ARG A 419 19.00 14.44 8.15
CA ARG A 419 19.77 15.14 7.10
C ARG A 419 21.16 14.58 6.88
N GLU A 420 21.87 14.20 7.96
CA GLU A 420 23.26 13.76 7.89
C GLU A 420 23.44 12.31 7.45
N VAL A 421 22.34 11.55 7.31
CA VAL A 421 22.41 10.18 6.82
C VAL A 421 22.62 10.18 5.31
N ARG A 422 23.88 10.31 4.88
CA ARG A 422 24.27 10.31 3.46
C ARG A 422 24.63 8.94 2.91
N SER A 423 24.84 7.96 3.78
CA SER A 423 25.08 6.55 3.44
C SER A 423 24.21 5.67 4.33
N LEU A 424 23.96 4.44 3.92
CA LEU A 424 23.22 3.49 4.75
C LEU A 424 24.05 3.18 6.00
N PRO A 425 23.52 3.41 7.22
CA PRO A 425 24.20 3.09 8.45
C PRO A 425 24.38 1.57 8.59
N GLN A 426 25.40 1.16 9.32
CA GLN A 426 25.56 -0.26 9.68
C GLN A 426 24.63 -0.64 10.83
N PRO A 427 24.14 -1.89 10.86
CA PRO A 427 23.31 -2.36 11.98
C PRO A 427 24.10 -2.28 13.29
N GLU A 428 23.41 -1.87 14.38
CA GLU A 428 23.99 -1.89 15.71
C GLU A 428 24.38 -3.33 16.07
N ARG A 429 25.51 -3.51 16.78
CA ARG A 429 25.96 -4.83 17.18
C ARG A 429 24.98 -5.46 18.15
N GLU A 430 24.72 -6.74 17.98
CA GLU A 430 23.74 -7.51 18.76
C GLU A 430 24.00 -7.44 20.28
N HIS A 431 25.26 -7.28 20.69
CA HIS A 431 25.69 -7.15 22.10
C HIS A 431 25.19 -5.89 22.80
N ASP A 432 25.04 -4.78 22.09
CA ASP A 432 24.59 -3.49 22.68
C ASP A 432 23.10 -3.50 23.07
N TRP A 433 22.37 -4.51 22.66
CA TRP A 433 20.93 -4.63 22.80
C TRP A 433 20.50 -5.68 23.80
N LEU A 434 21.16 -6.88 23.79
CA LEU A 434 20.89 -8.03 24.61
C LEU A 434 21.60 -7.92 25.96
N GLY A 435 22.44 -6.89 26.16
CA GLY A 435 23.32 -6.68 27.29
C GLY A 435 22.72 -6.57 28.69
N ALA A 436 21.46 -6.98 28.89
CA ALA A 436 20.87 -7.10 30.19
C ALA A 436 20.16 -8.45 30.47
N GLU A 437 20.00 -9.31 29.47
CA GLU A 437 19.34 -10.61 29.63
C GLU A 437 20.23 -11.81 29.27
N ALA A 438 21.38 -11.60 28.63
CA ALA A 438 22.34 -12.66 28.30
C ALA A 438 23.19 -13.08 29.50
N ASP A 439 23.15 -12.36 30.64
CA ASP A 439 23.87 -12.69 31.87
C ASP A 439 23.12 -13.73 32.74
N VAL A 440 22.02 -14.26 32.25
CA VAL A 440 21.28 -15.34 32.93
C VAL A 440 21.41 -16.63 32.13
N ARG A 441 22.52 -17.36 32.47
CA ARG A 441 22.69 -18.82 32.33
C ARG A 441 22.94 -19.39 30.93
N VAL A 442 24.19 -19.37 30.54
CA VAL A 442 24.80 -20.59 29.95
C VAL A 442 25.38 -21.37 31.15
N PRO A 443 24.87 -22.55 31.48
CA PRO A 443 25.60 -23.45 32.40
C PRO A 443 26.88 -23.85 31.68
N SER A 444 28.02 -23.56 32.29
CA SER A 444 29.31 -24.10 31.89
C SER A 444 29.18 -25.64 31.74
N PRO A 445 29.61 -26.24 30.63
CA PRO A 445 29.68 -27.69 30.55
C PRO A 445 30.62 -28.14 31.68
N ALA A 446 30.04 -28.89 32.61
CA ALA A 446 30.79 -29.54 33.65
C ALA A 446 31.93 -30.34 33.03
N ALA A 447 33.16 -30.06 33.46
CA ALA A 447 34.33 -30.88 33.14
C ALA A 447 34.06 -32.31 33.59
N GLU A 448 33.96 -33.24 32.64
CA GLU A 448 34.03 -34.67 32.96
C GLU A 448 35.41 -34.97 33.56
N PRO A 449 35.48 -35.65 34.70
CA PRO A 449 36.78 -36.12 35.24
C PRO A 449 37.27 -37.29 34.37
N ILE A 450 38.49 -37.13 33.88
CA ILE A 450 39.27 -38.22 33.26
C ILE A 450 39.59 -39.22 34.39
N ALA A 451 39.07 -40.43 34.23
CA ALA A 451 39.55 -41.63 34.89
C ALA A 451 39.68 -42.78 33.90
#